data_36f70b985161d61926e03d5939db5380
#
_entry.id   36f70b985161d61926e03d5939db5380
#
_cell.length_a   1.000
_cell.length_b   1.000
_cell.length_c   1.000
_cell.angle_alpha   90.00
_cell.angle_beta   90.00
_cell.angle_gamma   90.00
#
_symmetry.space_group_name_H-M   'P 1'
#
loop_
_entity.id
_entity.type
_entity.pdbx_description
1 polymer ?
#
loop_
_entity_poly.entity_id
_entity_poly.type
_entity_poly.pdbx_seq_one_letter_code
_entity_poly.pdbx_strand_id
1 'polypeptide(L)'
;MQLLKSKRLMLLLITLASIFAFGVTTSLAQEKVKTKRKDYSVMVKYETFKVDDIEGHALNLYESRGVGVGSTGENAFISKGQSDLVKGNGTHQGYYKNTDKDGDVFFSKWQGKVSTTQSPEGKPIMKWEGTFSYVKGTGKWENIQGDGTYKGGFIARGIYVNYVESEYVIKK
;
A
#
# COMPACT_ATOMS: atom_id res chain seq x y z
N MET A 1 1.36 71.16 9.29
CA MET A 1 0.21 70.26 9.54
C MET A 1 -0.05 69.21 8.39
N GLN A 2 0.27 69.50 7.15
CA GLN A 2 0.10 68.56 6.01
C GLN A 2 1.11 67.42 6.00
N LEU A 3 2.38 67.59 6.35
CA LEU A 3 3.41 66.57 6.36
C LEU A 3 3.14 65.40 7.35
N LEU A 4 2.52 65.69 8.49
CA LEU A 4 2.16 64.67 9.49
C LEU A 4 0.99 63.77 9.01
N LYS A 5 0.07 64.32 8.22
CA LYS A 5 -1.05 63.53 7.65
C LYS A 5 -0.57 62.55 6.57
N SER A 6 0.41 62.97 5.75
CA SER A 6 1.02 62.14 4.72
C SER A 6 1.79 60.95 5.30
N LYS A 7 2.59 61.17 6.36
CA LYS A 7 3.32 60.06 7.02
C LYS A 7 2.40 59.05 7.71
N ARG A 8 1.29 59.50 8.31
CA ARG A 8 0.30 58.56 8.90
C ARG A 8 -0.46 57.77 7.85
N LEU A 9 -0.78 58.37 6.71
CA LEU A 9 -1.42 57.67 5.60
C LEU A 9 -0.49 56.64 4.96
N MET A 10 0.82 56.94 4.82
CA MET A 10 1.81 56.02 4.31
C MET A 10 2.09 54.84 5.27
N LEU A 11 2.09 55.09 6.61
CA LEU A 11 2.19 54.01 7.59
C LEU A 11 0.97 53.07 7.56
N LEU A 12 -0.23 53.63 7.40
CA LEU A 12 -1.47 52.83 7.28
C LEU A 12 -1.50 51.98 6.01
N LEU A 13 -0.98 52.45 4.89
CA LEU A 13 -0.86 51.73 3.65
C LEU A 13 0.18 50.57 3.74
N ILE A 14 1.29 50.81 4.47
CA ILE A 14 2.32 49.78 4.67
C ILE A 14 1.79 48.67 5.61
N THR A 15 1.03 48.98 6.64
CA THR A 15 0.42 47.98 7.54
C THR A 15 -0.70 47.20 6.84
N LEU A 16 -1.46 47.82 5.93
CA LEU A 16 -2.48 47.10 5.15
C LEU A 16 -1.85 46.15 4.11
N ALA A 17 -0.73 46.56 3.49
CA ALA A 17 0.01 45.73 2.54
C ALA A 17 0.68 44.51 3.22
N SER A 18 1.15 44.65 4.47
CA SER A 18 1.73 43.56 5.22
C SER A 18 0.69 42.51 5.70
N ILE A 19 -0.56 42.92 5.90
CA ILE A 19 -1.65 41.98 6.24
C ILE A 19 -2.09 41.16 5.02
N PHE A 20 -1.98 41.70 3.81
CA PHE A 20 -2.27 40.97 2.56
C PHE A 20 -1.14 40.03 2.13
N ALA A 21 0.10 40.22 2.61
CA ALA A 21 1.24 39.36 2.30
C ALA A 21 1.29 38.06 3.13
N PHE A 22 0.56 38.00 4.25
CA PHE A 22 0.23 36.74 4.90
C PHE A 22 -0.98 36.10 4.18
N GLY A 23 -0.80 35.84 2.90
CA GLY A 23 -1.70 34.99 2.14
C GLY A 23 -1.85 33.70 2.91
N VAL A 24 -3.05 33.45 3.41
CA VAL A 24 -3.47 32.16 3.95
C VAL A 24 -3.19 31.14 2.88
N THR A 25 -2.01 30.52 2.92
CA THR A 25 -1.80 29.25 2.24
C THR A 25 -2.71 28.25 2.95
N THR A 26 -3.99 28.25 2.59
CA THR A 26 -4.84 27.11 2.84
C THR A 26 -4.19 25.96 2.08
N SER A 27 -3.30 25.26 2.76
CA SER A 27 -2.95 23.91 2.35
C SER A 27 -4.28 23.17 2.33
N LEU A 28 -4.87 23.04 1.16
CA LEU A 28 -5.99 22.16 0.94
C LEU A 28 -5.44 20.78 1.30
N ALA A 29 -5.69 20.36 2.54
CA ALA A 29 -5.35 19.03 2.99
C ALA A 29 -6.01 18.08 2.01
N GLN A 30 -5.18 17.41 1.20
CA GLN A 30 -5.67 16.51 0.18
C GLN A 30 -6.42 15.39 0.88
N GLU A 31 -7.68 15.19 0.50
CA GLU A 31 -8.54 14.21 1.14
C GLU A 31 -7.94 12.80 0.98
N LYS A 32 -7.77 12.12 2.11
CA LYS A 32 -7.28 10.77 2.16
C LYS A 32 -8.41 9.79 1.85
N VAL A 33 -8.20 8.95 0.86
CA VAL A 33 -9.14 7.89 0.47
C VAL A 33 -8.84 6.63 1.27
N LYS A 34 -9.79 6.18 2.09
CA LYS A 34 -9.71 4.90 2.80
C LYS A 34 -10.36 3.80 1.98
N THR A 35 -9.69 2.66 1.89
CA THR A 35 -10.19 1.53 1.12
C THR A 35 -10.17 0.23 1.91
N LYS A 36 -11.13 -0.65 1.58
CA LYS A 36 -11.16 -2.04 2.00
C LYS A 36 -11.36 -2.93 0.77
N ARG A 37 -10.56 -3.97 0.66
CA ARG A 37 -10.55 -4.86 -0.52
C ARG A 37 -10.32 -6.31 -0.10
N LYS A 38 -10.89 -7.24 -0.87
CA LYS A 38 -10.52 -8.66 -0.84
C LYS A 38 -9.79 -8.99 -2.13
N ASP A 39 -8.63 -9.61 -2.01
CA ASP A 39 -7.84 -10.08 -3.13
C ASP A 39 -7.94 -11.60 -3.20
N TYR A 40 -8.50 -12.11 -4.29
CA TYR A 40 -8.55 -13.54 -4.59
C TYR A 40 -7.43 -13.89 -5.55
N SER A 41 -6.60 -14.87 -5.19
CA SER A 41 -5.33 -15.13 -5.85
C SER A 41 -5.12 -16.60 -6.14
N VAL A 42 -4.49 -16.89 -7.26
CA VAL A 42 -3.92 -18.18 -7.59
C VAL A 42 -2.40 -18.06 -7.72
N MET A 43 -1.67 -18.98 -7.11
CA MET A 43 -0.23 -19.10 -7.26
C MET A 43 0.10 -19.79 -8.58
N VAL A 44 0.79 -19.09 -9.48
CA VAL A 44 1.08 -19.57 -10.86
C VAL A 44 2.52 -20.06 -11.01
N LYS A 45 3.43 -19.59 -10.14
CA LYS A 45 4.81 -20.10 -10.04
C LYS A 45 5.21 -20.20 -8.58
N TYR A 46 5.99 -21.23 -8.27
CA TYR A 46 6.54 -21.43 -6.94
C TYR A 46 7.82 -22.24 -7.03
N GLU A 47 8.92 -21.69 -6.52
CA GLU A 47 10.23 -22.32 -6.45
C GLU A 47 10.73 -22.29 -5.02
N THR A 48 11.32 -23.38 -4.56
CA THR A 48 11.83 -23.53 -3.21
C THR A 48 13.31 -23.88 -3.25
N PHE A 49 14.10 -23.14 -2.49
CA PHE A 49 15.53 -23.42 -2.25
C PHE A 49 15.71 -23.76 -0.77
N LYS A 50 16.22 -24.96 -0.49
CA LYS A 50 16.59 -25.35 0.87
C LYS A 50 17.89 -24.61 1.24
N VAL A 51 17.96 -24.12 2.48
CA VAL A 51 19.15 -23.40 2.96
C VAL A 51 20.14 -24.30 3.70
N ASP A 52 19.65 -25.42 4.26
CA ASP A 52 20.40 -26.49 4.93
C ASP A 52 21.18 -26.07 6.20
N ASP A 53 20.94 -24.89 6.73
CA ASP A 53 21.50 -24.41 8.01
C ASP A 53 20.69 -24.86 9.22
N ILE A 54 19.37 -24.93 9.07
CA ILE A 54 18.41 -25.38 10.08
C ILE A 54 17.37 -26.29 9.39
N GLU A 55 16.93 -27.34 10.06
CA GLU A 55 15.90 -28.23 9.54
C GLU A 55 14.61 -27.47 9.19
N GLY A 56 14.18 -27.60 7.94
CA GLY A 56 12.95 -26.96 7.43
C GLY A 56 13.12 -25.48 7.05
N HIS A 57 14.36 -24.99 6.93
CA HIS A 57 14.64 -23.66 6.40
C HIS A 57 14.59 -23.66 4.87
N ALA A 58 13.80 -22.75 4.32
CA ALA A 58 13.63 -22.62 2.87
C ALA A 58 13.40 -21.16 2.46
N LEU A 59 14.07 -20.78 1.39
CA LEU A 59 13.76 -19.58 0.62
C LEU A 59 12.79 -19.95 -0.51
N ASN A 60 11.74 -19.17 -0.68
CA ASN A 60 10.76 -19.41 -1.74
C ASN A 60 10.63 -18.17 -2.61
N LEU A 61 10.54 -18.41 -3.93
CA LEU A 61 10.18 -17.39 -4.92
C LEU A 61 8.83 -17.75 -5.53
N TYR A 62 7.94 -16.78 -5.69
CA TYR A 62 6.60 -17.07 -6.24
C TYR A 62 6.02 -15.91 -7.03
N GLU A 63 5.16 -16.29 -7.98
CA GLU A 63 4.27 -15.38 -8.70
C GLU A 63 2.82 -15.82 -8.48
N SER A 64 1.96 -14.86 -8.21
CA SER A 64 0.52 -15.07 -8.11
C SER A 64 -0.21 -14.08 -9.00
N ARG A 65 -1.38 -14.48 -9.47
CA ARG A 65 -2.31 -13.62 -10.22
C ARG A 65 -3.67 -13.63 -9.55
N GLY A 66 -4.39 -12.53 -9.67
CA GLY A 66 -5.68 -12.47 -9.04
C GLY A 66 -6.47 -11.23 -9.38
N VAL A 67 -7.59 -11.10 -8.69
CA VAL A 67 -8.49 -9.96 -8.75
C VAL A 67 -8.74 -9.42 -7.35
N GLY A 68 -8.70 -8.10 -7.23
CA GLY A 68 -9.08 -7.39 -6.03
C GLY A 68 -10.48 -6.78 -6.21
N VAL A 69 -11.34 -6.95 -5.22
CA VAL A 69 -12.71 -6.41 -5.20
C VAL A 69 -12.89 -5.60 -3.93
N GLY A 70 -13.23 -4.33 -4.06
CA GLY A 70 -13.33 -3.45 -2.89
C GLY A 70 -14.08 -2.15 -3.10
N SER A 71 -13.99 -1.28 -2.11
CA SER A 71 -14.73 -0.01 -2.06
C SER A 71 -14.39 0.97 -3.19
N THR A 72 -13.23 0.82 -3.82
CA THR A 72 -12.79 1.67 -4.94
C THR A 72 -12.89 0.97 -6.30
N GLY A 73 -13.64 -0.13 -6.36
CA GLY A 73 -13.84 -0.92 -7.57
C GLY A 73 -13.01 -2.18 -7.63
N GLU A 74 -12.85 -2.69 -8.84
CA GLU A 74 -12.15 -3.93 -9.13
C GLU A 74 -10.83 -3.66 -9.83
N ASN A 75 -9.86 -4.55 -9.60
CA ASN A 75 -8.58 -4.52 -10.31
C ASN A 75 -8.06 -5.94 -10.52
N ALA A 76 -7.36 -6.15 -11.62
CA ALA A 76 -6.53 -7.34 -11.79
C ALA A 76 -5.12 -7.07 -11.22
N PHE A 77 -4.44 -8.10 -10.74
CA PHE A 77 -3.07 -7.93 -10.28
C PHE A 77 -2.16 -9.12 -10.58
N ILE A 78 -0.87 -8.81 -10.60
CA ILE A 78 0.23 -9.77 -10.54
C ILE A 78 1.06 -9.44 -9.30
N SER A 79 1.28 -10.44 -8.46
CA SER A 79 2.17 -10.35 -7.31
C SER A 79 3.42 -11.19 -7.55
N LYS A 80 4.58 -10.62 -7.27
CA LYS A 80 5.87 -11.34 -7.25
C LYS A 80 6.49 -11.16 -5.88
N GLY A 81 6.86 -12.27 -5.25
CA GLY A 81 7.36 -12.24 -3.90
C GLY A 81 8.36 -13.33 -3.59
N GLN A 82 8.96 -13.18 -2.44
CA GLN A 82 9.82 -14.16 -1.81
C GLN A 82 9.44 -14.33 -0.35
N SER A 83 9.77 -15.49 0.20
CA SER A 83 9.68 -15.74 1.62
C SER A 83 10.90 -16.50 2.12
N ASP A 84 11.23 -16.24 3.38
CA ASP A 84 12.31 -16.87 4.14
C ASP A 84 11.65 -17.52 5.37
N LEU A 85 11.56 -18.86 5.37
CA LEU A 85 10.75 -19.59 6.31
C LEU A 85 11.52 -20.76 6.94
N VAL A 86 11.43 -20.87 8.28
CA VAL A 86 11.81 -22.05 9.03
C VAL A 86 10.55 -22.79 9.49
N LYS A 87 10.34 -24.01 9.01
CA LYS A 87 9.13 -24.82 9.32
C LYS A 87 7.82 -24.06 9.08
N GLY A 88 7.79 -23.27 7.99
CA GLY A 88 6.62 -22.48 7.60
C GLY A 88 6.40 -21.18 8.36
N ASN A 89 7.35 -20.75 9.19
CA ASN A 89 7.27 -19.50 9.95
C ASN A 89 8.43 -18.60 9.57
N GLY A 90 8.17 -17.30 9.37
CA GLY A 90 9.22 -16.36 9.01
C GLY A 90 8.69 -15.10 8.35
N THR A 91 9.43 -14.59 7.38
CA THR A 91 9.10 -13.33 6.69
C THR A 91 8.77 -13.54 5.22
N HIS A 92 8.04 -12.60 4.66
CA HIS A 92 7.80 -12.52 3.22
C HIS A 92 7.76 -11.06 2.75
N GLN A 93 8.09 -10.84 1.49
CA GLN A 93 8.06 -9.52 0.86
C GLN A 93 7.91 -9.62 -0.66
N GLY A 94 7.52 -8.51 -1.29
CA GLY A 94 7.41 -8.47 -2.74
C GLY A 94 6.72 -7.22 -3.26
N TYR A 95 6.21 -7.35 -4.49
CA TYR A 95 5.57 -6.28 -5.23
C TYR A 95 4.25 -6.74 -5.83
N TYR A 96 3.28 -5.83 -5.84
CA TYR A 96 2.08 -5.91 -6.65
C TYR A 96 2.17 -4.96 -7.84
N LYS A 97 1.77 -5.42 -9.00
CA LYS A 97 1.33 -4.61 -10.12
C LYS A 97 -0.17 -4.76 -10.23
N ASN A 98 -0.92 -3.72 -9.98
CA ASN A 98 -2.36 -3.67 -10.09
C ASN A 98 -2.75 -2.94 -11.37
N THR A 99 -3.76 -3.43 -12.07
CA THR A 99 -4.33 -2.82 -13.28
C THR A 99 -5.83 -2.69 -13.07
N ASP A 100 -6.37 -1.49 -13.14
CA ASP A 100 -7.80 -1.26 -13.00
C ASP A 100 -8.57 -1.50 -14.30
N LYS A 101 -9.89 -1.30 -14.25
CA LYS A 101 -10.78 -1.50 -15.40
C LYS A 101 -10.49 -0.57 -16.60
N ASP A 102 -9.85 0.57 -16.37
CA ASP A 102 -9.52 1.58 -17.38
C ASP A 102 -8.12 1.35 -17.97
N GLY A 103 -7.38 0.36 -17.46
CA GLY A 103 -6.01 0.03 -17.88
C GLY A 103 -4.93 0.81 -17.14
N ASP A 104 -5.28 1.72 -16.24
CA ASP A 104 -4.33 2.43 -15.41
C ASP A 104 -3.70 1.50 -14.38
N VAL A 105 -2.42 1.72 -14.10
CA VAL A 105 -1.60 0.81 -13.29
C VAL A 105 -1.12 1.51 -12.02
N PHE A 106 -1.08 0.78 -10.92
CA PHE A 106 -0.33 1.19 -9.73
C PHE A 106 0.48 0.03 -9.16
N PHE A 107 1.60 0.40 -8.53
CA PHE A 107 2.53 -0.55 -7.92
C PHE A 107 2.54 -0.33 -6.41
N SER A 108 2.62 -1.43 -5.67
CA SER A 108 2.90 -1.39 -4.24
C SER A 108 4.00 -2.38 -3.88
N LYS A 109 4.77 -2.03 -2.85
CA LYS A 109 5.75 -2.91 -2.20
C LYS A 109 5.17 -3.35 -0.88
N TRP A 110 5.23 -4.64 -0.59
CA TRP A 110 4.70 -5.23 0.63
C TRP A 110 5.75 -6.06 1.35
N GLN A 111 5.56 -6.19 2.67
CA GLN A 111 6.34 -7.05 3.55
C GLN A 111 5.50 -7.49 4.74
N GLY A 112 5.86 -8.64 5.34
CA GLY A 112 5.10 -9.14 6.47
C GLY A 112 5.69 -10.41 7.07
N LYS A 113 4.88 -11.05 7.90
CA LYS A 113 5.19 -12.30 8.58
C LYS A 113 4.28 -13.42 8.09
N VAL A 114 4.83 -14.62 8.08
CA VAL A 114 4.11 -15.88 7.83
C VAL A 114 4.15 -16.68 9.12
N SER A 115 3.01 -17.25 9.49
CA SER A 115 2.87 -18.15 10.63
C SER A 115 2.12 -19.41 10.22
N THR A 116 2.61 -20.55 10.66
CA THR A 116 1.98 -21.84 10.47
C THR A 116 1.58 -22.43 11.82
N THR A 117 0.31 -22.73 11.96
CA THR A 117 -0.27 -23.43 13.12
C THR A 117 -0.83 -24.77 12.67
N GLN A 118 -1.26 -25.62 13.61
CA GLN A 118 -1.95 -26.87 13.28
C GLN A 118 -3.45 -26.72 13.57
N SER A 119 -4.27 -27.29 12.67
CA SER A 119 -5.69 -27.48 12.94
C SER A 119 -5.89 -28.55 14.01
N PRO A 120 -7.11 -28.71 14.60
CA PRO A 120 -7.43 -29.81 15.50
C PRO A 120 -7.15 -31.20 14.91
N GLU A 121 -7.23 -31.34 13.58
CA GLU A 121 -6.93 -32.58 12.83
C GLU A 121 -5.44 -32.72 12.47
N GLY A 122 -4.55 -31.85 13.00
CA GLY A 122 -3.11 -31.89 12.74
C GLY A 122 -2.68 -31.37 11.37
N LYS A 123 -3.58 -30.74 10.59
CA LYS A 123 -3.24 -30.16 9.29
C LYS A 123 -2.60 -28.79 9.45
N PRO A 124 -1.53 -28.45 8.70
CA PRO A 124 -0.93 -27.13 8.78
C PRO A 124 -1.87 -26.04 8.21
N ILE A 125 -2.03 -24.97 8.98
CA ILE A 125 -2.77 -23.76 8.59
C ILE A 125 -1.76 -22.63 8.51
N MET A 126 -1.45 -22.20 7.29
CA MET A 126 -0.55 -21.08 7.04
C MET A 126 -1.35 -19.80 6.90
N LYS A 127 -0.96 -18.77 7.65
CA LYS A 127 -1.51 -17.42 7.62
C LYS A 127 -0.37 -16.42 7.48
N TRP A 128 -0.70 -15.25 6.99
CA TRP A 128 0.24 -14.14 6.91
C TRP A 128 -0.46 -12.81 7.14
N GLU A 129 0.33 -11.84 7.56
CA GLU A 129 -0.07 -10.46 7.74
C GLU A 129 1.12 -9.54 7.48
N GLY A 130 0.85 -8.30 7.14
CA GLY A 130 1.90 -7.34 6.89
C GLY A 130 1.38 -5.97 6.50
N THR A 131 2.32 -5.17 5.99
CA THR A 131 2.09 -3.81 5.52
C THR A 131 2.52 -3.68 4.06
N PHE A 132 2.02 -2.65 3.40
CA PHE A 132 2.49 -2.27 2.07
C PHE A 132 2.45 -0.75 1.90
N SER A 133 3.23 -0.25 0.95
CA SER A 133 3.20 1.15 0.54
C SER A 133 3.02 1.24 -0.97
N TYR A 134 2.30 2.25 -1.43
CA TYR A 134 2.23 2.56 -2.85
C TYR A 134 3.58 3.11 -3.32
N VAL A 135 4.03 2.68 -4.50
CA VAL A 135 5.35 3.04 -5.04
C VAL A 135 5.22 4.06 -6.16
N LYS A 136 4.32 3.80 -7.09
CA LYS A 136 4.04 4.64 -8.25
C LYS A 136 2.76 4.20 -8.95
N GLY A 137 2.24 5.04 -9.84
CA GLY A 137 1.13 4.69 -10.72
C GLY A 137 1.17 5.42 -12.05
N THR A 138 0.19 5.15 -12.89
CA THR A 138 -0.06 5.81 -14.19
C THR A 138 -1.48 6.33 -14.24
N GLY A 139 -1.77 7.26 -15.15
CA GLY A 139 -3.11 7.82 -15.34
C GLY A 139 -3.69 8.38 -14.04
N LYS A 140 -4.86 7.93 -13.63
CA LYS A 140 -5.50 8.41 -12.39
C LYS A 140 -4.75 8.04 -11.11
N TRP A 141 -3.80 7.10 -11.18
CA TRP A 141 -2.94 6.68 -10.07
C TRP A 141 -1.58 7.38 -10.07
N GLU A 142 -1.32 8.30 -11.00
CA GLU A 142 -0.09 9.08 -11.01
C GLU A 142 0.06 9.83 -9.68
N ASN A 143 1.28 9.84 -9.13
CA ASN A 143 1.61 10.44 -7.84
C ASN A 143 0.85 9.85 -6.63
N ILE A 144 0.34 8.60 -6.72
CA ILE A 144 -0.27 7.91 -5.58
C ILE A 144 0.73 7.78 -4.44
N GLN A 145 0.29 8.11 -3.22
CA GLN A 145 1.04 7.96 -1.98
C GLN A 145 0.13 7.45 -0.88
N GLY A 146 0.66 6.60 -0.04
CA GLY A 146 -0.06 6.02 1.08
C GLY A 146 0.43 4.61 1.37
N ASP A 147 -0.24 3.98 2.29
CA ASP A 147 0.11 2.66 2.81
C ASP A 147 -1.13 1.89 3.23
N GLY A 148 -0.91 0.67 3.66
CA GLY A 148 -1.98 -0.18 4.14
C GLY A 148 -1.46 -1.43 4.85
N THR A 149 -2.41 -2.23 5.27
CA THR A 149 -2.19 -3.52 5.90
C THR A 149 -2.91 -4.62 5.13
N TYR A 150 -2.43 -5.83 5.28
CA TYR A 150 -3.09 -7.01 4.75
C TYR A 150 -2.96 -8.17 5.71
N LYS A 151 -3.93 -9.09 5.64
CA LYS A 151 -3.87 -10.40 6.27
C LYS A 151 -4.53 -11.43 5.36
N GLY A 152 -4.03 -12.65 5.37
CA GLY A 152 -4.55 -13.67 4.47
C GLY A 152 -4.16 -15.08 4.86
N GLY A 153 -4.56 -16.01 3.99
CA GLY A 153 -4.28 -17.43 4.14
C GLY A 153 -4.80 -18.22 2.94
N PHE A 154 -4.35 -19.45 2.83
CA PHE A 154 -4.84 -20.38 1.81
C PHE A 154 -6.28 -20.81 2.12
N ILE A 155 -7.12 -20.82 1.09
CA ILE A 155 -8.48 -21.38 1.11
C ILE A 155 -8.53 -22.75 0.39
N ALA A 156 -7.58 -23.00 -0.49
CA ALA A 156 -7.34 -24.27 -1.14
C ALA A 156 -5.87 -24.34 -1.60
N ARG A 157 -5.41 -25.50 -2.11
CA ARG A 157 -4.04 -25.65 -2.61
C ARG A 157 -3.74 -24.63 -3.72
N GLY A 158 -2.78 -23.72 -3.46
CA GLY A 158 -2.36 -22.68 -4.40
C GLY A 158 -3.37 -21.52 -4.56
N ILE A 159 -4.51 -21.55 -3.86
CA ILE A 159 -5.53 -20.49 -3.89
C ILE A 159 -5.62 -19.85 -2.52
N TYR A 160 -5.53 -18.53 -2.47
CA TYR A 160 -5.55 -17.79 -1.22
C TYR A 160 -6.36 -16.49 -1.31
N VAL A 161 -6.73 -15.96 -0.16
CA VAL A 161 -7.41 -14.69 -0.03
C VAL A 161 -6.62 -13.75 0.88
N ASN A 162 -6.55 -12.47 0.50
CA ASN A 162 -6.09 -11.40 1.36
C ASN A 162 -7.24 -10.43 1.65
N TYR A 163 -7.31 -9.98 2.88
CA TYR A 163 -8.12 -8.84 3.33
C TYR A 163 -7.18 -7.65 3.46
N VAL A 164 -7.47 -6.61 2.71
CA VAL A 164 -6.58 -5.45 2.53
C VAL A 164 -7.30 -4.19 2.99
N GLU A 165 -6.64 -3.39 3.80
CA GLU A 165 -7.10 -2.05 4.20
C GLU A 165 -5.99 -1.05 3.88
N SER A 166 -6.34 0.08 3.29
CA SER A 166 -5.35 1.12 2.98
C SER A 166 -5.93 2.53 3.03
N GLU A 167 -5.01 3.48 3.09
CA GLU A 167 -5.27 4.90 2.97
C GLU A 167 -4.30 5.50 1.96
N TYR A 168 -4.80 6.29 1.01
CA TYR A 168 -3.95 6.94 0.02
C TYR A 168 -4.44 8.35 -0.36
N VAL A 169 -3.55 9.11 -0.97
CA VAL A 169 -3.81 10.37 -1.66
C VAL A 169 -3.22 10.32 -3.07
N ILE A 170 -3.79 11.07 -4.00
CA ILE A 170 -3.20 11.33 -5.32
C ILE A 170 -2.71 12.76 -5.31
N LYS A 171 -1.39 12.99 -5.22
CA LYS A 171 -0.84 14.35 -5.24
C LYS A 171 -0.98 14.96 -6.63
N LYS A 172 -1.57 16.14 -6.67
CA LYS A 172 -1.68 16.97 -7.88
C LYS A 172 -0.38 17.70 -8.17
#